data_a4c53f23cee72ddf614cded29e9150e1
#
_entry.id   a4c53f23cee72ddf614cded29e9150e1
#
_cell.length_a   1.000
_cell.length_b   1.000
_cell.length_c   1.000
_cell.angle_alpha   90.00
_cell.angle_beta   90.00
_cell.angle_gamma   90.00
#
_symmetry.space_group_name_H-M   'P 1'
#
loop_
_entity.id
_entity.type
_entity.pdbx_description
1 polymer ?
#
loop_
_entity_poly.entity_id
_entity_poly.type
_entity_poly.pdbx_seq_one_letter_code
_entity_poly.pdbx_strand_id
1 'polypeptide(L)'
;MVVNSSYISKSHLKNSNTVRLKRPNWIRVKAPVSDGYNQSKQLVKKLSLNTVCQEAACPNIGECWEKKHVTIMILGRVCTRKCTFCNISTGVPDKVDITEPIRLAKAIADLKLKHVVITSVDRDDLKDGGAKHFY
;
A
#
# COMPACT_ATOMS: atom_id res chain seq x y z
N MET A 1 29.85 -12.83 -7.70
CA MET A 1 29.02 -13.57 -6.72
C MET A 1 27.57 -13.37 -7.12
N VAL A 2 26.94 -14.43 -7.63
CA VAL A 2 25.53 -14.42 -8.07
C VAL A 2 24.66 -14.69 -6.86
N VAL A 3 23.90 -13.70 -6.41
CA VAL A 3 22.93 -13.89 -5.32
C VAL A 3 21.63 -14.38 -5.93
N ASN A 4 21.35 -15.66 -5.71
CA ASN A 4 20.15 -16.33 -6.18
C ASN A 4 18.95 -15.84 -5.36
N SER A 5 18.11 -14.99 -5.96
CA SER A 5 16.88 -14.47 -5.36
C SER A 5 15.80 -15.56 -5.41
N SER A 6 15.73 -16.40 -4.39
CA SER A 6 14.59 -17.28 -4.20
C SER A 6 13.42 -16.46 -3.61
N TYR A 7 12.40 -16.25 -4.42
CA TYR A 7 11.09 -15.77 -4.00
C TYR A 7 10.55 -16.61 -2.85
N ILE A 8 10.54 -16.09 -1.64
CA ILE A 8 9.83 -16.71 -0.54
C ILE A 8 8.35 -16.38 -0.70
N SER A 9 7.63 -17.28 -1.32
CA SER A 9 6.19 -17.25 -1.41
C SER A 9 5.58 -17.27 0.00
N LYS A 10 4.57 -16.45 0.26
CA LYS A 10 3.81 -16.34 1.53
C LYS A 10 3.06 -17.63 1.93
N SER A 11 3.34 -18.78 1.29
CA SER A 11 2.64 -20.06 1.51
C SER A 11 3.18 -20.92 2.66
N HIS A 12 4.22 -20.53 3.38
CA HIS A 12 4.90 -21.38 4.37
C HIS A 12 4.59 -21.11 5.85
N LEU A 13 3.44 -20.55 6.18
CA LEU A 13 2.95 -20.51 7.56
C LEU A 13 1.74 -21.45 7.76
N LYS A 14 1.82 -22.66 7.21
CA LYS A 14 0.92 -23.76 7.56
C LYS A 14 1.74 -24.80 8.32
N ASN A 15 1.86 -24.67 9.63
CA ASN A 15 1.87 -25.73 10.64
C ASN A 15 2.33 -25.17 11.99
N SER A 16 1.40 -24.65 12.75
CA SER A 16 1.45 -24.76 14.18
C SER A 16 0.01 -24.95 14.64
N ASN A 17 -0.23 -25.97 15.48
CA ASN A 17 -1.47 -26.19 16.21
C ASN A 17 -1.70 -25.04 17.23
N THR A 18 -1.60 -23.82 16.80
CA THR A 18 -1.98 -22.65 17.59
C THR A 18 -3.50 -22.60 17.59
N VAL A 19 -4.09 -22.95 18.71
CA VAL A 19 -5.52 -22.68 18.99
C VAL A 19 -5.76 -21.22 18.66
N ARG A 20 -6.43 -20.94 17.54
CA ARG A 20 -6.84 -19.56 17.19
C ARG A 20 -7.86 -19.13 18.21
N LEU A 21 -7.45 -18.29 19.15
CA LEU A 21 -8.37 -17.67 20.10
C LEU A 21 -9.48 -16.97 19.32
N LYS A 22 -10.74 -17.24 19.71
CA LYS A 22 -11.90 -16.59 19.12
C LYS A 22 -11.77 -15.07 19.34
N ARG A 23 -11.85 -14.31 18.28
CA ARG A 23 -11.80 -12.84 18.40
C ARG A 23 -12.97 -12.33 19.25
N PRO A 24 -12.75 -11.37 20.15
CA PRO A 24 -13.82 -10.73 20.89
C PRO A 24 -14.90 -10.19 19.96
N ASN A 25 -16.17 -10.24 20.38
CA ASN A 25 -17.30 -9.84 19.54
C ASN A 25 -17.31 -8.35 19.18
N TRP A 26 -16.58 -7.51 19.92
CA TRP A 26 -16.46 -6.08 19.64
C TRP A 26 -15.42 -5.76 18.55
N ILE A 27 -14.52 -6.69 18.19
CA ILE A 27 -13.60 -6.53 17.06
C ILE A 27 -14.35 -6.88 15.78
N ARG A 28 -14.98 -5.88 15.20
CA ARG A 28 -15.69 -6.00 13.92
C ARG A 28 -15.16 -4.96 12.94
N VAL A 29 -14.97 -5.36 11.70
CA VAL A 29 -14.61 -4.49 10.60
C VAL A 29 -15.77 -4.47 9.61
N LYS A 30 -16.15 -3.27 9.14
CA LYS A 30 -17.14 -3.14 8.07
C LYS A 30 -16.61 -3.73 6.78
N ALA A 31 -17.44 -4.52 6.09
CA ALA A 31 -17.09 -5.00 4.77
C ALA A 31 -16.92 -3.82 3.79
N PRO A 32 -15.92 -3.85 2.89
CA PRO A 32 -15.64 -2.77 1.94
C PRO A 32 -16.59 -2.87 0.72
N VAL A 33 -17.89 -2.59 0.93
CA VAL A 33 -18.96 -2.74 -0.08
C VAL A 33 -19.67 -1.42 -0.41
N SER A 34 -19.31 -0.31 0.26
CA SER A 34 -19.98 0.98 0.04
C SER A 34 -19.63 1.60 -1.32
N ASP A 35 -20.51 2.44 -1.84
CA ASP A 35 -20.28 3.16 -3.10
C ASP A 35 -19.06 4.06 -3.02
N GLY A 36 -18.83 4.75 -1.90
CA GLY A 36 -17.65 5.58 -1.68
C GLY A 36 -16.35 4.78 -1.73
N TYR A 37 -16.34 3.57 -1.15
CA TYR A 37 -15.21 2.65 -1.26
C TYR A 37 -14.98 2.24 -2.74
N ASN A 38 -16.04 1.85 -3.44
CA ASN A 38 -15.94 1.40 -4.83
C ASN A 38 -15.45 2.51 -5.76
N GLN A 39 -15.93 3.74 -5.61
CA GLN A 39 -15.43 4.91 -6.34
C GLN A 39 -13.94 5.15 -6.11
N SER A 40 -13.51 5.16 -4.84
CA SER A 40 -12.10 5.33 -4.49
C SER A 40 -11.24 4.23 -5.08
N LYS A 41 -11.69 2.96 -4.99
CA LYS A 41 -11.00 1.80 -5.56
C LYS A 41 -10.84 1.87 -7.08
N GLN A 42 -11.91 2.25 -7.78
CA GLN A 42 -11.89 2.37 -9.24
C GLN A 42 -10.92 3.48 -9.69
N LEU A 43 -10.90 4.62 -8.99
CA LEU A 43 -10.01 5.72 -9.35
C LEU A 43 -8.54 5.39 -9.07
N VAL A 44 -8.23 4.81 -7.91
CA VAL A 44 -6.87 4.34 -7.59
C VAL A 44 -6.39 3.36 -8.67
N LYS A 45 -7.24 2.43 -9.09
CA LYS A 45 -6.93 1.47 -10.16
C LYS A 45 -6.75 2.17 -11.52
N LYS A 46 -7.66 3.08 -11.91
CA LYS A 46 -7.63 3.81 -13.18
C LYS A 46 -6.35 4.63 -13.34
N LEU A 47 -5.87 5.24 -12.26
CA LEU A 47 -4.68 6.08 -12.26
C LEU A 47 -3.40 5.31 -11.89
N SER A 48 -3.49 3.99 -11.74
CA SER A 48 -2.35 3.11 -11.41
C SER A 48 -1.55 3.61 -10.20
N LEU A 49 -2.27 4.00 -9.14
CA LEU A 49 -1.65 4.47 -7.90
C LEU A 49 -1.48 3.32 -6.91
N ASN A 50 -0.42 3.39 -6.11
CA ASN A 50 -0.20 2.47 -5.01
C ASN A 50 -0.74 3.08 -3.71
N THR A 51 -1.32 2.26 -2.84
CA THR A 51 -1.82 2.72 -1.55
C THR A 51 -1.35 1.79 -0.43
N VAL A 52 -0.94 2.37 0.69
CA VAL A 52 -0.63 1.58 1.90
C VAL A 52 -1.85 0.78 2.34
N CYS A 53 -3.06 1.32 2.13
CA CYS A 53 -4.31 0.67 2.52
C CYS A 53 -4.49 -0.71 1.86
N GLN A 54 -4.09 -0.84 0.58
CA GLN A 54 -4.16 -2.11 -0.16
C GLN A 54 -2.94 -2.99 0.11
N GLU A 55 -1.73 -2.44 -0.03
CA GLU A 55 -0.48 -3.19 0.07
C GLU A 55 -0.26 -3.75 1.48
N ALA A 56 -0.62 -3.00 2.51
CA ALA A 56 -0.54 -3.44 3.90
C ALA A 56 -1.74 -4.29 4.35
N ALA A 57 -2.73 -4.54 3.48
CA ALA A 57 -3.97 -5.25 3.79
C ALA A 57 -4.69 -4.64 5.01
N CYS A 58 -4.85 -3.31 5.02
CA CYS A 58 -5.43 -2.57 6.14
C CYS A 58 -6.89 -3.00 6.38
N PRO A 59 -7.26 -3.42 7.60
CA PRO A 59 -8.62 -3.84 7.89
C PRO A 59 -9.65 -2.70 7.83
N ASN A 60 -9.22 -1.46 7.98
CA ASN A 60 -10.09 -0.28 8.01
C ASN A 60 -10.32 0.34 6.62
N ILE A 61 -9.84 -0.28 5.56
CA ILE A 61 -9.89 0.27 4.20
C ILE A 61 -11.30 0.64 3.76
N GLY A 62 -12.32 -0.17 4.13
CA GLY A 62 -13.71 0.07 3.77
C GLY A 62 -14.23 1.39 4.32
N GLU A 63 -14.01 1.64 5.62
CA GLU A 63 -14.46 2.87 6.27
C GLU A 63 -13.67 4.10 5.84
N CYS A 64 -12.33 3.98 5.75
CA CYS A 64 -11.48 5.10 5.35
C CYS A 64 -11.81 5.57 3.93
N TRP A 65 -11.93 4.64 2.98
CA TRP A 65 -12.19 4.99 1.58
C TRP A 65 -13.63 5.47 1.34
N GLU A 66 -14.59 5.01 2.13
CA GLU A 66 -15.94 5.58 2.16
C GLU A 66 -15.91 7.07 2.54
N LYS A 67 -15.08 7.42 3.52
CA LYS A 67 -14.87 8.80 3.98
C LYS A 67 -13.89 9.61 3.11
N LYS A 68 -13.43 9.04 2.00
CA LYS A 68 -12.41 9.62 1.10
C LYS A 68 -11.07 9.93 1.80
N HIS A 69 -10.70 9.09 2.75
CA HIS A 69 -9.37 9.11 3.38
C HIS A 69 -8.51 8.04 2.73
N VAL A 70 -7.48 8.44 2.01
CA VAL A 70 -6.58 7.54 1.28
C VAL A 70 -5.14 7.86 1.67
N THR A 71 -4.38 6.82 2.01
CA THR A 71 -2.93 6.93 2.19
C THR A 71 -2.24 6.40 0.94
N ILE A 72 -1.66 7.31 0.17
CA ILE A 72 -1.00 7.00 -1.09
C ILE A 72 0.47 6.71 -0.83
N MET A 73 0.99 5.72 -1.53
CA MET A 73 2.38 5.29 -1.45
C MET A 73 3.04 5.53 -2.80
N ILE A 74 4.06 6.38 -2.82
CA ILE A 74 4.85 6.72 -4.01
C ILE A 74 6.16 5.94 -4.07
N LEU A 75 6.88 6.07 -5.18
CA LEU A 75 8.12 5.36 -5.49
C LEU A 75 7.94 3.86 -5.73
N GLY A 76 6.71 3.42 -6.04
CA GLY A 76 6.37 2.04 -6.32
C GLY A 76 5.77 1.29 -5.14
N ARG A 77 5.70 -0.04 -5.26
CA ARG A 77 5.06 -0.93 -4.27
C ARG A 77 6.03 -1.91 -3.61
N VAL A 78 7.31 -1.88 -3.99
CA VAL A 78 8.35 -2.77 -3.46
C VAL A 78 9.35 -1.95 -2.69
N CYS A 79 9.58 -2.30 -1.44
CA CYS A 79 10.50 -1.62 -0.53
C CYS A 79 11.86 -2.32 -0.54
N THR A 80 12.97 -1.56 -0.45
CA THR A 80 14.31 -2.12 -0.29
C THR A 80 14.56 -2.66 1.11
N ARG A 81 13.77 -2.23 2.10
CA ARG A 81 13.91 -2.64 3.52
C ARG A 81 12.81 -3.59 3.97
N LYS A 82 13.15 -4.47 4.91
CA LYS A 82 12.24 -5.45 5.50
C LYS A 82 12.02 -5.16 6.98
N CYS A 83 11.16 -4.20 7.29
CA CYS A 83 10.78 -3.90 8.67
C CYS A 83 9.84 -4.97 9.22
N THR A 84 10.06 -5.41 10.46
CA THR A 84 9.31 -6.53 11.08
C THR A 84 7.83 -6.27 11.26
N PHE A 85 7.44 -5.01 11.42
CA PHE A 85 6.05 -4.55 11.58
C PHE A 85 5.35 -4.20 10.27
N CYS A 86 6.07 -4.18 9.14
CA CYS A 86 5.56 -3.71 7.86
C CYS A 86 5.08 -4.90 7.00
N ASN A 87 3.90 -4.75 6.38
CA ASN A 87 3.35 -5.77 5.49
C ASN A 87 3.55 -5.44 3.99
N ILE A 88 4.30 -4.38 3.68
CA ILE A 88 4.65 -4.00 2.30
C ILE A 88 5.61 -5.04 1.72
N SER A 89 5.44 -5.32 0.43
CA SER A 89 6.33 -6.24 -0.30
C SER A 89 7.75 -5.72 -0.33
N THR A 90 8.73 -6.61 -0.13
CA THR A 90 10.16 -6.26 -0.12
C THR A 90 10.89 -6.97 -1.25
N GLY A 91 11.92 -6.32 -1.80
CA GLY A 91 12.69 -6.89 -2.90
C GLY A 91 13.45 -5.84 -3.70
N VAL A 92 13.65 -6.11 -4.98
CA VAL A 92 14.25 -5.16 -5.93
C VAL A 92 13.12 -4.33 -6.54
N PRO A 93 13.08 -3.00 -6.29
CA PRO A 93 12.05 -2.14 -6.85
C PRO A 93 12.21 -1.93 -8.36
N ASP A 94 11.09 -1.65 -9.01
CA ASP A 94 11.10 -1.22 -10.41
C ASP A 94 11.70 0.19 -10.56
N LYS A 95 11.97 0.59 -11.80
CA LYS A 95 12.41 1.96 -12.11
C LYS A 95 11.38 2.98 -11.63
N VAL A 96 11.88 4.13 -11.16
CA VAL A 96 11.00 5.23 -10.73
C VAL A 96 10.16 5.75 -11.89
N ASP A 97 8.86 5.83 -11.68
CA ASP A 97 7.93 6.39 -12.65
C ASP A 97 7.83 7.91 -12.45
N ILE A 98 8.48 8.66 -13.31
CA ILE A 98 8.50 10.13 -13.29
C ILE A 98 7.12 10.78 -13.49
N THR A 99 6.12 10.02 -13.97
CA THR A 99 4.76 10.52 -14.19
C THR A 99 3.84 10.29 -12.99
N GLU A 100 4.29 9.55 -11.98
CA GLU A 100 3.52 9.23 -10.78
C GLU A 100 3.02 10.49 -10.04
N PRO A 101 3.82 11.57 -9.83
CA PRO A 101 3.34 12.78 -9.16
C PRO A 101 2.18 13.47 -9.89
N ILE A 102 2.21 13.49 -11.22
CA ILE A 102 1.15 14.09 -12.04
C ILE A 102 -0.15 13.29 -11.91
N ARG A 103 -0.06 11.95 -11.97
CA ARG A 103 -1.22 11.08 -11.77
C ARG A 103 -1.78 11.21 -10.37
N LEU A 104 -0.90 11.34 -9.37
CA LEU A 104 -1.29 11.55 -7.99
C LEU A 104 -2.05 12.88 -7.80
N ALA A 105 -1.52 13.97 -8.32
CA ALA A 105 -2.18 15.28 -8.25
C ALA A 105 -3.58 15.21 -8.89
N LYS A 106 -3.72 14.56 -10.04
CA LYS A 106 -5.01 14.34 -10.69
C LYS A 106 -5.96 13.53 -9.83
N ALA A 107 -5.49 12.45 -9.20
CA ALA A 107 -6.31 11.62 -8.32
C ALA A 107 -6.85 12.41 -7.12
N ILE A 108 -6.01 13.23 -6.50
CA ILE A 108 -6.39 14.07 -5.36
C ILE A 108 -7.49 15.06 -5.77
N ALA A 109 -7.35 15.68 -6.94
CA ALA A 109 -8.34 16.61 -7.48
C ALA A 109 -9.66 15.89 -7.83
N ASP A 110 -9.60 14.78 -8.55
CA ASP A 110 -10.79 14.02 -9.01
C ASP A 110 -11.59 13.43 -7.84
N LEU A 111 -10.91 12.95 -6.79
CA LEU A 111 -11.56 12.42 -5.58
C LEU A 111 -12.07 13.52 -4.64
N LYS A 112 -11.66 14.78 -4.85
CA LYS A 112 -11.95 15.89 -3.93
C LYS A 112 -11.59 15.51 -2.49
N LEU A 113 -10.40 14.95 -2.31
CA LEU A 113 -9.95 14.47 -1.01
C LEU A 113 -9.80 15.65 -0.05
N LYS A 114 -10.42 15.52 1.13
CA LYS A 114 -10.28 16.53 2.20
C LYS A 114 -8.98 16.39 2.96
N HIS A 115 -8.44 15.18 3.00
CA HIS A 115 -7.20 14.84 3.68
C HIS A 115 -6.46 13.76 2.89
N VAL A 116 -5.18 13.99 2.64
CA VAL A 116 -4.30 13.06 1.92
C VAL A 116 -3.06 12.84 2.74
N VAL A 117 -2.69 11.60 2.90
CA VAL A 117 -1.38 11.20 3.40
C VAL A 117 -0.58 10.64 2.24
N ILE A 118 0.61 11.21 2.01
CA ILE A 118 1.56 10.71 1.02
C ILE A 118 2.75 10.14 1.77
N THR A 119 3.08 8.91 1.48
CA THR A 119 4.24 8.20 2.02
C THR A 119 4.96 7.49 0.88
N SER A 120 6.07 6.83 1.18
CA SER A 120 6.83 6.06 0.19
C SER A 120 7.30 4.73 0.72
N VAL A 121 7.72 3.86 -0.18
CA VAL A 121 8.65 2.76 0.13
C VAL A 121 10.06 3.32 0.31
N ASP A 122 10.92 2.61 1.04
CA ASP A 122 12.36 2.92 1.05
C ASP A 122 12.99 2.52 -0.29
N ARG A 123 13.89 3.39 -0.78
CA ARG A 123 14.59 3.27 -2.05
C ARG A 123 16.08 3.48 -1.85
N ASP A 124 16.70 2.60 -1.03
CA ASP A 124 18.16 2.61 -0.81
C ASP A 124 18.98 2.37 -2.10
N ASP A 125 18.30 1.94 -3.16
CA ASP A 125 18.87 1.80 -4.51
C ASP A 125 19.07 3.15 -5.23
N LEU A 126 18.40 4.21 -4.78
CA LEU A 126 18.52 5.56 -5.33
C LEU A 126 19.53 6.39 -4.50
N LYS A 127 20.38 7.17 -5.19
CA LYS A 127 21.39 8.01 -4.54
C LYS A 127 20.83 9.03 -3.56
N ASP A 128 19.62 9.52 -3.82
CA ASP A 128 18.91 10.52 -3.03
C ASP A 128 17.79 9.92 -2.17
N GLY A 129 17.68 8.58 -2.11
CA GLY A 129 16.60 7.89 -1.41
C GLY A 129 15.21 8.19 -1.96
N GLY A 130 15.11 8.83 -3.12
CA GLY A 130 13.85 9.26 -3.73
C GLY A 130 13.42 10.68 -3.37
N ALA A 131 14.28 11.48 -2.71
CA ALA A 131 13.94 12.84 -2.30
C ALA A 131 13.46 13.74 -3.44
N LYS A 132 14.07 13.64 -4.62
CA LYS A 132 13.66 14.38 -5.82
C LYS A 132 12.23 14.07 -6.27
N HIS A 133 11.74 12.87 -5.97
CA HIS A 133 10.38 12.46 -6.35
C HIS A 133 9.32 13.08 -5.43
N PHE A 134 9.69 13.46 -4.22
CA PHE A 134 8.83 14.21 -3.30
C PHE A 134 8.79 15.72 -3.61
N TYR A 135 9.85 16.25 -4.20
CA TYR A 135 9.97 17.67 -4.59
C TYR A 135 9.12 17.99 -5.81
#